data_1857b5b2496e608dbba7e1557bc37eba
#
_entry.id   1857b5b2496e608dbba7e1557bc37eba
#
_cell.length_a   1.000
_cell.length_b   1.000
_cell.length_c   1.000
_cell.angle_alpha   90.00
_cell.angle_beta   90.00
_cell.angle_gamma   90.00
#
_symmetry.space_group_name_H-M   'P 1'
#
loop_
_entity.id
_entity.type
_entity.pdbx_description
1 polymer ?
#
loop_
_entity_poly.entity_id
_entity_poly.type
_entity_poly.pdbx_seq_one_letter_code
_entity_poly.pdbx_strand_id
1 'polypeptide(L)'
;PLPEIIGIHSHFHPEDRAVMLDFLDKVIKGESSKLCRDMRIRRADGNYTWTRVNVLVRNYLPQDNIIEMLCINFDITQLKETERMLIQAKEKAEESDRLKSAFLANMSHEIRTPLNAIVGFSSMLQEADNPEEKLQYVTIIEENNKRLLQLISDILDLSKIEAGTFDFTFEKVNAKRLCNELYQAMQMRTSPQVELRLSPDLPDL
;
A
#
# COMPACT_ATOMS: atom_id res chain seq x y z
N PRO A 1 20.65 -17.60 43.27
CA PRO A 1 19.68 -18.08 42.30
C PRO A 1 18.41 -17.26 42.47
N LEU A 2 17.83 -16.79 41.34
CA LEU A 2 16.54 -16.10 41.34
C LEU A 2 15.49 -17.04 41.96
N PRO A 3 14.61 -16.55 42.87
CA PRO A 3 13.53 -17.37 43.38
C PRO A 3 12.73 -17.91 42.19
N GLU A 4 12.34 -19.19 42.27
CA GLU A 4 11.41 -19.78 41.32
C GLU A 4 10.07 -19.04 41.44
N ILE A 5 9.88 -17.98 40.66
CA ILE A 5 8.63 -17.25 40.65
C ILE A 5 7.65 -18.07 39.84
N ILE A 6 6.82 -18.79 40.57
CA ILE A 6 5.70 -19.55 40.02
C ILE A 6 4.89 -18.63 39.12
N GLY A 7 4.89 -18.92 37.84
CA GLY A 7 4.04 -18.23 36.90
C GLY A 7 4.71 -17.35 35.81
N ILE A 8 5.97 -16.91 35.97
CA ILE A 8 6.64 -16.12 34.92
C ILE A 8 6.72 -16.90 33.60
N HIS A 9 7.10 -18.19 33.68
CA HIS A 9 7.22 -19.01 32.47
C HIS A 9 5.88 -19.43 31.86
N SER A 10 4.81 -19.50 32.65
CA SER A 10 3.49 -19.94 32.18
C SER A 10 2.56 -18.80 31.77
N HIS A 11 2.74 -17.60 32.31
CA HIS A 11 1.82 -16.49 32.13
C HIS A 11 2.34 -15.41 31.19
N PHE A 12 3.65 -15.19 31.09
CA PHE A 12 4.20 -14.17 30.18
C PHE A 12 4.55 -14.76 28.82
N HIS A 13 4.36 -13.94 27.79
CA HIS A 13 4.84 -14.29 26.46
C HIS A 13 6.37 -14.53 26.48
N PRO A 14 6.90 -15.50 25.73
CA PRO A 14 8.33 -15.84 25.75
C PRO A 14 9.29 -14.65 25.59
N GLU A 15 8.96 -13.73 24.68
CA GLU A 15 9.77 -12.53 24.43
C GLU A 15 9.74 -11.53 25.58
N ASP A 16 8.65 -11.49 26.37
CA ASP A 16 8.46 -10.52 27.45
C ASP A 16 9.02 -11.02 28.79
N ARG A 17 9.31 -12.32 28.89
CA ARG A 17 9.86 -12.95 30.11
C ARG A 17 11.20 -12.34 30.53
N ALA A 18 12.07 -12.05 29.57
CA ALA A 18 13.38 -11.48 29.84
C ALA A 18 13.30 -10.15 30.58
N VAL A 19 12.29 -9.34 30.28
CA VAL A 19 12.07 -8.03 30.93
C VAL A 19 11.74 -8.21 32.43
N MET A 20 10.89 -9.18 32.75
CA MET A 20 10.53 -9.46 34.15
C MET A 20 11.70 -10.06 34.92
N LEU A 21 12.46 -10.96 34.30
CA LEU A 21 13.64 -11.56 34.94
C LEU A 21 14.74 -10.53 35.20
N ASP A 22 15.03 -9.64 34.27
CA ASP A 22 15.96 -8.52 34.44
C ASP A 22 15.50 -7.57 35.57
N PHE A 23 14.20 -7.26 35.60
CA PHE A 23 13.66 -6.45 36.70
C PHE A 23 13.88 -7.08 38.08
N LEU A 24 13.61 -8.38 38.21
CA LEU A 24 13.78 -9.09 39.47
C LEU A 24 15.26 -9.17 39.89
N ASP A 25 16.16 -9.37 38.97
CA ASP A 25 17.61 -9.33 39.22
C ASP A 25 18.05 -7.95 39.77
N LYS A 26 17.52 -6.87 39.16
CA LYS A 26 17.75 -5.49 39.63
C LYS A 26 17.17 -5.24 41.03
N VAL A 27 16.00 -5.82 41.34
CA VAL A 27 15.41 -5.73 42.68
C VAL A 27 16.30 -6.38 43.72
N ILE A 28 16.81 -7.58 43.45
CA ILE A 28 17.69 -8.30 44.34
C ILE A 28 18.99 -7.52 44.59
N LYS A 29 19.50 -6.83 43.58
CA LYS A 29 20.69 -5.98 43.68
C LYS A 29 20.43 -4.62 44.34
N GLY A 30 19.17 -4.29 44.64
CA GLY A 30 18.75 -2.97 45.16
C GLY A 30 18.78 -1.84 44.15
N GLU A 31 18.88 -2.15 42.85
CA GLU A 31 19.02 -1.18 41.77
C GLU A 31 17.66 -0.65 41.29
N SER A 32 16.57 -1.38 41.52
CA SER A 32 15.23 -0.99 41.11
C SER A 32 14.15 -1.43 42.08
N SER A 33 13.09 -0.64 42.22
CA SER A 33 11.92 -0.98 43.01
C SER A 33 10.60 -0.83 42.26
N LYS A 34 10.65 -0.44 40.99
CA LYS A 34 9.45 -0.16 40.18
C LYS A 34 9.60 -0.69 38.77
N LEU A 35 8.51 -1.25 38.23
CA LEU A 35 8.39 -1.62 36.84
C LEU A 35 7.07 -1.09 36.30
N CYS A 36 7.12 -0.45 35.14
CA CYS A 36 5.92 -0.12 34.36
C CYS A 36 6.21 -0.49 32.90
N ARG A 37 5.58 -1.55 32.42
CA ARG A 37 5.81 -2.06 31.04
C ARG A 37 4.53 -2.67 30.49
N ASP A 38 4.36 -2.49 29.18
CA ASP A 38 3.33 -3.19 28.40
C ASP A 38 3.89 -4.59 28.07
N MET A 39 3.20 -5.62 28.46
CA MET A 39 3.60 -7.03 28.31
C MET A 39 2.41 -7.87 27.87
N ARG A 40 2.68 -8.99 27.22
CA ARG A 40 1.67 -9.97 26.82
C ARG A 40 1.53 -11.02 27.91
N ILE A 41 0.34 -11.09 28.50
CA ILE A 41 0.00 -12.07 29.53
C ILE A 41 -0.96 -13.10 28.95
N ARG A 42 -0.71 -14.37 29.23
CA ARG A 42 -1.51 -15.49 28.77
C ARG A 42 -2.80 -15.60 29.57
N ARG A 43 -3.93 -15.68 28.90
CA ARG A 43 -5.25 -15.95 29.47
C ARG A 43 -5.46 -17.47 29.69
N ALA A 44 -6.52 -17.80 30.40
CA ALA A 44 -6.91 -19.20 30.65
C ALA A 44 -7.27 -19.97 29.36
N ASP A 45 -7.73 -19.27 28.32
CA ASP A 45 -8.01 -19.81 26.99
C ASP A 45 -6.76 -20.07 26.13
N GLY A 46 -5.58 -19.74 26.64
CA GLY A 46 -4.31 -19.90 25.96
C GLY A 46 -3.88 -18.69 25.13
N ASN A 47 -4.76 -17.73 24.88
CA ASN A 47 -4.48 -16.51 24.12
C ASN A 47 -3.70 -15.49 24.96
N TYR A 48 -3.01 -14.56 24.30
CA TYR A 48 -2.29 -13.47 24.95
C TYR A 48 -3.12 -12.18 24.91
N THR A 49 -3.08 -11.44 26.01
CA THR A 49 -3.66 -10.11 26.14
C THR A 49 -2.57 -9.10 26.45
N TRP A 50 -2.65 -7.93 25.86
CA TRP A 50 -1.75 -6.84 26.19
C TRP A 50 -2.13 -6.25 27.54
N THR A 51 -1.19 -6.26 28.44
CA THR A 51 -1.39 -5.80 29.83
C THR A 51 -0.32 -4.80 30.19
N ARG A 52 -0.69 -3.65 30.70
CA ARG A 52 0.23 -2.73 31.34
C ARG A 52 0.49 -3.21 32.75
N VAL A 53 1.66 -3.74 32.97
CA VAL A 53 2.10 -4.30 34.25
C VAL A 53 2.81 -3.21 35.02
N ASN A 54 2.25 -2.86 36.19
CA ASN A 54 2.87 -1.94 37.13
C ASN A 54 3.20 -2.72 38.39
N VAL A 55 4.48 -2.76 38.72
CA VAL A 55 4.99 -3.41 39.91
C VAL A 55 5.67 -2.36 40.80
N LEU A 56 5.35 -2.36 42.07
CA LEU A 56 6.02 -1.60 43.10
C LEU A 56 6.51 -2.61 44.15
N VAL A 57 7.83 -2.73 44.30
CA VAL A 57 8.44 -3.54 45.36
C VAL A 57 8.33 -2.79 46.67
N ARG A 58 7.70 -3.46 47.65
CA ARG A 58 7.56 -2.93 49.00
C ARG A 58 8.76 -3.31 49.89
N ASN A 59 9.21 -4.57 49.78
CA ASN A 59 10.29 -5.08 50.57
C ASN A 59 10.98 -6.27 49.87
N TYR A 60 12.28 -6.47 50.18
CA TYR A 60 12.98 -7.66 49.82
C TYR A 60 13.63 -8.25 51.07
N LEU A 61 13.31 -9.50 51.40
CA LEU A 61 13.81 -10.24 52.56
C LEU A 61 14.84 -11.27 52.10
N PRO A 62 16.14 -10.93 52.10
CA PRO A 62 17.18 -11.82 51.55
C PRO A 62 17.29 -13.15 52.27
N GLN A 63 16.98 -13.17 53.59
CA GLN A 63 17.09 -14.37 54.41
C GLN A 63 16.07 -15.44 54.02
N ASP A 64 14.86 -15.00 53.64
CA ASP A 64 13.76 -15.88 53.27
C ASP A 64 13.61 -15.98 51.72
N ASN A 65 14.42 -15.24 50.98
CA ASN A 65 14.35 -15.10 49.54
C ASN A 65 12.96 -14.66 49.05
N ILE A 66 12.31 -13.75 49.79
CA ILE A 66 10.94 -13.25 49.55
C ILE A 66 11.01 -11.82 49.06
N ILE A 67 10.29 -11.52 47.95
CA ILE A 67 10.03 -10.17 47.44
C ILE A 67 8.55 -9.88 47.67
N GLU A 68 8.25 -8.87 48.47
CA GLU A 68 6.89 -8.33 48.61
C GLU A 68 6.65 -7.23 47.60
N MET A 69 5.63 -7.39 46.76
CA MET A 69 5.32 -6.43 45.72
C MET A 69 3.83 -6.15 45.60
N LEU A 70 3.49 -4.93 45.23
CA LEU A 70 2.16 -4.53 44.82
C LEU A 70 2.14 -4.49 43.28
N CYS A 71 1.21 -5.24 42.66
CA CYS A 71 1.04 -5.28 41.23
C CYS A 71 -0.35 -4.70 40.86
N ILE A 72 -0.38 -3.72 39.97
CA ILE A 72 -1.62 -3.18 39.39
C ILE A 72 -1.52 -3.33 37.88
N ASN A 73 -2.39 -4.14 37.33
CA ASN A 73 -2.37 -4.51 35.92
C ASN A 73 -3.60 -3.97 35.21
N PHE A 74 -3.40 -3.37 34.04
CA PHE A 74 -4.49 -2.86 33.20
C PHE A 74 -4.48 -3.61 31.87
N ASP A 75 -5.64 -4.13 31.47
CA ASP A 75 -5.82 -4.65 30.11
C ASP A 75 -5.82 -3.49 29.11
N ILE A 76 -4.85 -3.47 28.24
CA ILE A 76 -4.65 -2.45 27.20
C ILE A 76 -4.81 -3.03 25.80
N THR A 77 -5.43 -4.20 25.67
CA THR A 77 -5.57 -4.92 24.39
C THR A 77 -6.31 -4.06 23.37
N GLN A 78 -7.45 -3.49 23.78
CA GLN A 78 -8.24 -2.61 22.90
C GLN A 78 -7.46 -1.36 22.47
N LEU A 79 -6.67 -0.79 23.39
CA LEU A 79 -5.79 0.34 23.07
C LEU A 79 -4.75 -0.02 22.02
N LYS A 80 -4.08 -1.18 22.17
CA LYS A 80 -3.09 -1.66 21.22
C LYS A 80 -3.69 -2.03 19.86
N GLU A 81 -4.88 -2.58 19.83
CA GLU A 81 -5.61 -2.86 18.59
C GLU A 81 -6.00 -1.57 17.86
N THR A 82 -6.50 -0.57 18.60
CA THR A 82 -6.85 0.73 18.03
C THR A 82 -5.60 1.46 17.49
N GLU A 83 -4.51 1.45 18.25
CA GLU A 83 -3.23 2.01 17.82
C GLU A 83 -2.74 1.35 16.51
N ARG A 84 -2.81 0.02 16.43
CA ARG A 84 -2.43 -0.72 15.22
C ARG A 84 -3.31 -0.37 14.02
N MET A 85 -4.64 -0.31 14.22
CA MET A 85 -5.58 0.08 13.15
C MET A 85 -5.32 1.51 12.66
N LEU A 86 -5.03 2.42 13.58
CA LEU A 86 -4.71 3.81 13.23
C LEU A 86 -3.42 3.92 12.41
N ILE A 87 -2.37 3.19 12.80
CA ILE A 87 -1.11 3.14 12.04
C ILE A 87 -1.37 2.61 10.63
N GLN A 88 -2.09 1.49 10.49
CA GLN A 88 -2.42 0.91 9.19
C GLN A 88 -3.26 1.86 8.31
N ALA A 89 -4.25 2.54 8.90
CA ALA A 89 -5.06 3.52 8.19
C ALA A 89 -4.22 4.72 7.72
N LYS A 90 -3.30 5.20 8.57
CA LYS A 90 -2.37 6.27 8.25
C LYS A 90 -1.46 5.88 7.08
N GLU A 91 -0.80 4.72 7.17
CA GLU A 91 0.09 4.22 6.12
C GLU A 91 -0.63 4.08 4.77
N LYS A 92 -1.87 3.56 4.79
CA LYS A 92 -2.70 3.46 3.59
C LYS A 92 -3.07 4.82 3.01
N ALA A 93 -3.37 5.81 3.86
CA ALA A 93 -3.68 7.17 3.43
C ALA A 93 -2.44 7.85 2.82
N GLU A 94 -1.27 7.75 3.47
CA GLU A 94 -0.01 8.30 2.98
C GLU A 94 0.41 7.69 1.64
N GLU A 95 0.24 6.38 1.46
CA GLU A 95 0.51 5.71 0.19
C GLU A 95 -0.45 6.17 -0.91
N SER A 96 -1.75 6.33 -0.59
CA SER A 96 -2.74 6.88 -1.54
C SER A 96 -2.36 8.30 -1.99
N ASP A 97 -1.95 9.16 -1.05
CA ASP A 97 -1.56 10.54 -1.35
C ASP A 97 -0.27 10.58 -2.19
N ARG A 98 0.69 9.70 -1.90
CA ARG A 98 1.91 9.55 -2.69
C ARG A 98 1.61 9.13 -4.13
N LEU A 99 0.74 8.14 -4.31
CA LEU A 99 0.33 7.67 -5.63
C LEU A 99 -0.42 8.76 -6.42
N LYS A 100 -1.33 9.50 -5.77
CA LYS A 100 -2.02 10.64 -6.39
C LYS A 100 -1.06 11.72 -6.83
N SER A 101 -0.09 12.08 -5.99
CA SER A 101 0.91 13.10 -6.32
C SER A 101 1.80 12.68 -7.49
N ALA A 102 2.26 11.43 -7.51
CA ALA A 102 3.04 10.87 -8.61
C ALA A 102 2.22 10.81 -9.91
N PHE A 103 0.93 10.43 -9.81
CA PHE A 103 0.02 10.43 -10.95
C PHE A 103 -0.14 11.82 -11.56
N LEU A 104 -0.42 12.85 -10.75
CA LEU A 104 -0.57 14.23 -11.21
C LEU A 104 0.71 14.77 -11.87
N ALA A 105 1.88 14.45 -11.28
CA ALA A 105 3.16 14.85 -11.85
C ALA A 105 3.40 14.20 -13.23
N ASN A 106 3.14 12.90 -13.35
CA ASN A 106 3.26 12.17 -14.61
C ASN A 106 2.26 12.70 -15.66
N MET A 107 1.00 12.92 -15.28
CA MET A 107 -0.02 13.47 -16.18
C MET A 107 0.36 14.86 -16.69
N SER A 108 0.92 15.72 -15.82
CA SER A 108 1.40 17.03 -16.23
C SER A 108 2.50 16.94 -17.29
N HIS A 109 3.37 15.94 -17.17
CA HIS A 109 4.45 15.69 -18.14
C HIS A 109 3.90 15.15 -19.46
N GLU A 110 3.00 14.15 -19.38
CA GLU A 110 2.36 13.53 -20.55
C GLU A 110 1.48 14.51 -21.34
N ILE A 111 0.86 15.49 -20.69
CA ILE A 111 0.10 16.58 -21.33
C ILE A 111 1.04 17.61 -21.98
N ARG A 112 2.12 17.98 -21.30
CA ARG A 112 3.03 19.03 -21.76
C ARG A 112 3.72 18.68 -23.08
N THR A 113 4.12 17.42 -23.24
CA THR A 113 4.86 16.96 -24.42
C THR A 113 4.06 17.17 -25.72
N PRO A 114 2.85 16.63 -25.90
CA PRO A 114 2.06 16.87 -27.12
C PRO A 114 1.65 18.33 -27.25
N LEU A 115 1.36 19.02 -26.14
CA LEU A 115 1.00 20.44 -26.19
C LEU A 115 2.15 21.30 -26.74
N ASN A 116 3.38 21.08 -26.27
CA ASN A 116 4.55 21.79 -26.78
C ASN A 116 4.81 21.49 -28.26
N ALA A 117 4.56 20.26 -28.72
CA ALA A 117 4.65 19.91 -30.12
C ALA A 117 3.61 20.67 -30.95
N ILE A 118 2.34 20.68 -30.51
CA ILE A 118 1.27 21.43 -31.18
C ILE A 118 1.63 22.92 -31.30
N VAL A 119 2.06 23.56 -30.20
CA VAL A 119 2.42 24.98 -30.17
C VAL A 119 3.61 25.25 -31.09
N GLY A 120 4.69 24.44 -30.98
CA GLY A 120 5.91 24.63 -31.77
C GLY A 120 5.66 24.47 -33.26
N PHE A 121 4.99 23.39 -33.69
CA PHE A 121 4.69 23.17 -35.12
C PHE A 121 3.64 24.14 -35.67
N SER A 122 2.73 24.64 -34.83
CA SER A 122 1.80 25.69 -35.23
C SER A 122 2.51 27.02 -35.58
N SER A 123 3.55 27.35 -34.82
CA SER A 123 4.36 28.54 -35.14
C SER A 123 5.17 28.32 -36.41
N MET A 124 5.78 27.16 -36.59
CA MET A 124 6.54 26.81 -37.79
C MET A 124 5.64 26.75 -39.04
N LEU A 125 4.38 26.31 -38.88
CA LEU A 125 3.40 26.29 -39.99
C LEU A 125 3.11 27.68 -40.54
N GLN A 126 3.16 28.73 -39.70
CA GLN A 126 2.94 30.12 -40.13
C GLN A 126 4.11 30.67 -41.00
N GLU A 127 5.33 30.19 -40.74
CA GLU A 127 6.56 30.61 -41.38
C GLU A 127 6.94 29.73 -42.59
N ALA A 128 6.33 28.58 -42.74
CA ALA A 128 6.65 27.64 -43.80
C ALA A 128 6.15 28.16 -45.17
N ASP A 129 6.99 28.14 -46.18
CA ASP A 129 6.65 28.50 -47.57
C ASP A 129 6.35 27.26 -48.42
N ASN A 130 6.97 26.12 -48.10
CA ASN A 130 6.87 24.88 -48.86
C ASN A 130 5.57 24.12 -48.51
N PRO A 131 4.73 23.75 -49.49
CA PRO A 131 3.50 22.98 -49.28
C PRO A 131 3.72 21.61 -48.63
N GLU A 132 4.84 20.94 -48.94
CA GLU A 132 5.18 19.63 -48.35
C GLU A 132 5.48 19.77 -46.86
N GLU A 133 6.25 20.79 -46.45
CA GLU A 133 6.55 21.09 -45.05
C GLU A 133 5.26 21.43 -44.28
N LYS A 134 4.37 22.25 -44.89
CA LYS A 134 3.05 22.55 -44.30
C LYS A 134 2.26 21.30 -44.00
N LEU A 135 2.22 20.36 -44.95
CA LEU A 135 1.51 19.09 -44.77
C LEU A 135 2.10 18.26 -43.65
N GLN A 136 3.43 18.21 -43.55
CA GLN A 136 4.11 17.51 -42.46
C GLN A 136 3.77 18.12 -41.09
N TYR A 137 3.81 19.46 -40.96
CA TYR A 137 3.52 20.11 -39.68
C TYR A 137 2.06 19.92 -39.28
N VAL A 138 1.12 19.98 -40.23
CA VAL A 138 -0.30 19.69 -39.99
C VAL A 138 -0.48 18.26 -39.49
N THR A 139 0.18 17.28 -40.10
CA THR A 139 0.12 15.86 -39.68
C THR A 139 0.61 15.69 -38.24
N ILE A 140 1.75 16.32 -37.90
CA ILE A 140 2.32 16.24 -36.54
C ILE A 140 1.36 16.89 -35.53
N ILE A 141 0.76 18.04 -35.86
CA ILE A 141 -0.21 18.71 -34.99
C ILE A 141 -1.43 17.81 -34.75
N GLU A 142 -1.99 17.22 -35.82
CA GLU A 142 -3.16 16.33 -35.72
C GLU A 142 -2.88 15.07 -34.88
N GLU A 143 -1.72 14.45 -35.05
CA GLU A 143 -1.32 13.27 -34.28
C GLU A 143 -1.16 13.59 -32.78
N ASN A 144 -0.53 14.72 -32.45
CA ASN A 144 -0.38 15.15 -31.07
C ASN A 144 -1.71 15.58 -30.45
N ASN A 145 -2.61 16.18 -31.23
CA ASN A 145 -3.96 16.50 -30.76
C ASN A 145 -4.77 15.24 -30.44
N LYS A 146 -4.75 14.23 -31.33
CA LYS A 146 -5.39 12.92 -31.07
C LYS A 146 -4.83 12.27 -29.80
N ARG A 147 -3.51 12.34 -29.60
CA ARG A 147 -2.84 11.80 -28.40
C ARG A 147 -3.30 12.52 -27.13
N LEU A 148 -3.41 13.85 -27.19
CA LEU A 148 -3.86 14.65 -26.05
C LEU A 148 -5.33 14.35 -25.70
N LEU A 149 -6.21 14.25 -26.68
CA LEU A 149 -7.61 13.90 -26.47
C LEU A 149 -7.78 12.51 -25.85
N GLN A 150 -6.99 11.52 -26.31
CA GLN A 150 -6.99 10.19 -25.71
C GLN A 150 -6.56 10.23 -24.24
N LEU A 151 -5.49 10.95 -23.92
CA LEU A 151 -5.00 11.10 -22.57
C LEU A 151 -6.04 11.74 -21.63
N ILE A 152 -6.74 12.75 -22.10
CA ILE A 152 -7.84 13.39 -21.35
C ILE A 152 -8.97 12.39 -21.09
N SER A 153 -9.35 11.59 -22.11
CA SER A 153 -10.36 10.55 -21.94
C SER A 153 -9.94 9.51 -20.89
N ASP A 154 -8.69 9.04 -20.94
CA ASP A 154 -8.16 8.07 -19.99
C ASP A 154 -8.19 8.61 -18.55
N ILE A 155 -7.84 9.90 -18.34
CA ILE A 155 -7.92 10.56 -17.03
C ILE A 155 -9.36 10.65 -16.53
N LEU A 156 -10.31 11.00 -17.39
CA LEU A 156 -11.73 11.09 -17.03
C LEU A 156 -12.29 9.71 -16.67
N ASP A 157 -11.95 8.68 -17.42
CA ASP A 157 -12.39 7.32 -17.13
C ASP A 157 -11.80 6.80 -15.81
N LEU A 158 -10.52 7.06 -15.54
CA LEU A 158 -9.91 6.75 -14.24
C LEU A 158 -10.61 7.49 -13.10
N SER A 159 -10.92 8.77 -13.29
CA SER A 159 -11.65 9.58 -12.29
C SER A 159 -13.05 9.02 -11.99
N LYS A 160 -13.75 8.51 -12.99
CA LYS A 160 -15.05 7.84 -12.80
C LYS A 160 -14.91 6.52 -12.05
N ILE A 161 -13.85 5.74 -12.32
CA ILE A 161 -13.57 4.47 -11.63
C ILE A 161 -13.27 4.76 -10.15
N GLU A 162 -12.43 5.75 -9.85
CA GLU A 162 -12.11 6.14 -8.46
C GLU A 162 -13.34 6.65 -7.69
N ALA A 163 -14.22 7.38 -8.37
CA ALA A 163 -15.47 7.87 -7.80
C ALA A 163 -16.55 6.78 -7.65
N GLY A 164 -16.33 5.58 -8.18
CA GLY A 164 -17.32 4.51 -8.22
C GLY A 164 -18.54 4.81 -9.10
N THR A 165 -18.39 5.77 -10.04
CA THR A 165 -19.45 6.22 -10.94
C THR A 165 -19.29 5.68 -12.37
N PHE A 166 -18.43 4.68 -12.54
CA PHE A 166 -18.22 4.05 -13.85
C PHE A 166 -19.36 3.08 -14.13
N ASP A 167 -20.18 3.40 -15.13
CA ASP A 167 -21.29 2.56 -15.58
C ASP A 167 -20.78 1.45 -16.52
N PHE A 168 -20.93 0.20 -16.11
CA PHE A 168 -20.62 -0.95 -16.95
C PHE A 168 -21.87 -1.38 -17.71
N THR A 169 -21.80 -1.36 -19.03
CA THR A 169 -22.82 -1.95 -19.89
C THR A 169 -22.39 -3.36 -20.27
N PHE A 170 -23.20 -4.35 -19.85
CA PHE A 170 -22.96 -5.75 -20.18
C PHE A 170 -23.74 -6.13 -21.42
N GLU A 171 -23.02 -6.52 -22.47
CA GLU A 171 -23.61 -6.99 -23.72
C GLU A 171 -23.11 -8.40 -24.05
N LYS A 172 -23.94 -9.16 -24.78
CA LYS A 172 -23.47 -10.45 -25.30
C LYS A 172 -22.54 -10.21 -26.48
N VAL A 173 -21.29 -10.59 -26.31
CA VAL A 173 -20.25 -10.45 -27.35
C VAL A 173 -19.84 -11.83 -27.83
N ASN A 174 -19.81 -12.00 -29.16
CA ASN A 174 -19.22 -13.19 -29.75
C ASN A 174 -17.69 -13.08 -29.69
N ALA A 175 -17.06 -13.87 -28.78
CA ALA A 175 -15.64 -13.82 -28.52
C ALA A 175 -14.81 -14.16 -29.78
N LYS A 176 -15.26 -15.09 -30.59
CA LYS A 176 -14.58 -15.48 -31.84
C LYS A 176 -14.56 -14.34 -32.86
N ARG A 177 -15.67 -13.62 -32.97
CA ARG A 177 -15.76 -12.43 -33.84
C ARG A 177 -14.80 -11.32 -33.35
N LEU A 178 -14.79 -11.04 -32.06
CA LEU A 178 -13.90 -10.05 -31.46
C LEU A 178 -12.43 -10.40 -31.69
N CYS A 179 -12.04 -11.65 -31.50
CA CYS A 179 -10.67 -12.12 -31.76
C CYS A 179 -10.29 -12.00 -33.22
N ASN A 180 -11.20 -12.29 -34.14
CA ASN A 180 -10.95 -12.12 -35.58
C ASN A 180 -10.78 -10.65 -35.97
N GLU A 181 -11.63 -9.75 -35.44
CA GLU A 181 -11.52 -8.29 -35.66
C GLU A 181 -10.20 -7.74 -35.12
N LEU A 182 -9.77 -8.17 -33.94
CA LEU A 182 -8.48 -7.82 -33.35
C LEU A 182 -7.31 -8.35 -34.18
N TYR A 183 -7.40 -9.60 -34.62
CA TYR A 183 -6.36 -10.21 -35.47
C TYR A 183 -6.16 -9.43 -36.78
N GLN A 184 -7.26 -9.07 -37.47
CA GLN A 184 -7.20 -8.26 -38.68
C GLN A 184 -6.61 -6.86 -38.42
N ALA A 185 -7.02 -6.20 -37.34
CA ALA A 185 -6.49 -4.88 -36.97
C ALA A 185 -4.99 -4.92 -36.63
N MET A 186 -4.56 -5.98 -35.97
CA MET A 186 -3.14 -6.19 -35.62
C MET A 186 -2.30 -6.55 -36.84
N GLN A 187 -2.83 -7.32 -37.79
CA GLN A 187 -2.13 -7.70 -39.02
C GLN A 187 -1.72 -6.49 -39.87
N MET A 188 -2.56 -5.43 -39.88
CA MET A 188 -2.27 -4.16 -40.56
C MET A 188 -1.16 -3.34 -39.88
N ARG A 189 -0.92 -3.56 -38.60
CA ARG A 189 0.04 -2.78 -37.78
C ARG A 189 1.35 -3.53 -37.52
N THR A 190 1.38 -4.83 -37.79
CA THR A 190 2.53 -5.69 -37.47
C THR A 190 3.55 -5.63 -38.61
N SER A 191 4.83 -5.54 -38.26
CA SER A 191 5.93 -5.62 -39.21
C SER A 191 5.86 -6.95 -40.01
N PRO A 192 6.22 -6.96 -41.30
CA PRO A 192 6.26 -8.18 -42.11
C PRO A 192 7.13 -9.32 -41.56
N GLN A 193 7.99 -9.01 -40.59
CA GLN A 193 8.91 -9.99 -39.95
C GLN A 193 8.24 -10.73 -38.78
N VAL A 194 7.03 -10.34 -38.34
CA VAL A 194 6.31 -10.94 -37.22
C VAL A 194 5.09 -11.69 -37.75
N GLU A 195 5.05 -12.99 -37.55
CA GLU A 195 3.90 -13.81 -37.91
C GLU A 195 2.88 -13.81 -36.77
N LEU A 196 1.71 -13.28 -37.02
CA LEU A 196 0.57 -13.39 -36.10
C LEU A 196 -0.21 -14.66 -36.40
N ARG A 197 -0.49 -15.46 -35.38
CA ARG A 197 -1.31 -16.67 -35.47
C ARG A 197 -2.50 -16.58 -34.56
N LEU A 198 -3.69 -16.82 -35.09
CA LEU A 198 -4.90 -16.98 -34.34
C LEU A 198 -5.15 -18.49 -34.13
N SER A 199 -5.44 -18.89 -32.88
CA SER A 199 -5.80 -20.29 -32.61
C SER A 199 -7.12 -20.64 -33.31
N PRO A 200 -7.20 -21.79 -34.03
CA PRO A 200 -8.43 -22.25 -34.66
C PRO A 200 -9.50 -22.69 -33.62
N ASP A 201 -9.10 -23.01 -32.39
CA ASP A 201 -9.92 -23.57 -31.34
C ASP A 201 -10.54 -22.50 -30.42
N LEU A 202 -10.92 -21.35 -30.98
CA LEU A 202 -11.65 -20.35 -30.20
C LEU A 202 -13.08 -20.83 -29.95
N PRO A 203 -13.53 -20.92 -28.69
CA PRO A 203 -14.89 -21.36 -28.40
C PRO A 203 -15.90 -20.35 -28.94
N ASP A 204 -17.00 -20.85 -29.46
CA ASP A 204 -18.18 -20.05 -29.79
C ASP A 204 -18.92 -19.72 -28.48
N LEU A 205 -18.46 -18.70 -27.76
CA LEU A 205 -19.06 -18.19 -26.53
C LEU A 205 -19.93 -16.97 -26.85
#